data_048d053a40ccd93da8e6fd0c6cf2f772
#
_entry.id   048d053a40ccd93da8e6fd0c6cf2f772
#
_cell.length_a   1.000
_cell.length_b   1.000
_cell.length_c   1.000
_cell.angle_alpha   90.00
_cell.angle_beta   90.00
_cell.angle_gamma   90.00
#
_symmetry.space_group_name_H-M   'P 1'
#
loop_
_entity.id
_entity.type
_entity.pdbx_description
1 polymer ?
#
loop_
_entity_poly.entity_id
_entity_poly.type
_entity_poly.pdbx_seq_one_letter_code
_entity_poly.pdbx_strand_id
1 'polypeptide(L)'
;MKKVMLLTIFAALMMISSAAVAQTTASGTLTVTATVNGSINLVFNSDAAGLALSSGAGTNAATLAFGNVSAFGAISAGIVRTTTATNFTVSSAVDVLVTKTNSASANYTLKAQLGSADAVNTWTVGGVAVTNAAQSTLTATGTYAANSNFPVAITVPFTTASGTLISNTINYVATAN
;
A
#
# COMPACT_ATOMS: atom_id res chain seq x y z
N MET A 1 -31.58 25.64 89.56
CA MET A 1 -32.18 24.85 88.50
C MET A 1 -32.05 25.47 87.11
N LYS A 2 -32.11 26.79 86.92
CA LYS A 2 -31.96 27.41 85.54
C LYS A 2 -30.58 27.31 84.89
N LYS A 3 -29.48 27.25 85.66
CA LYS A 3 -28.11 27.17 85.12
C LYS A 3 -27.73 25.77 84.61
N VAL A 4 -28.32 24.73 85.22
CA VAL A 4 -28.04 23.34 84.80
C VAL A 4 -28.73 23.00 83.46
N MET A 5 -29.94 23.57 83.28
CA MET A 5 -30.73 23.37 82.05
C MET A 5 -30.12 24.06 80.84
N LEU A 6 -29.40 25.17 81.03
CA LEU A 6 -28.74 25.84 79.92
C LEU A 6 -27.46 25.07 79.44
N LEU A 7 -26.80 24.41 80.39
CA LEU A 7 -25.59 23.61 80.08
C LEU A 7 -25.96 22.30 79.32
N THR A 8 -27.08 21.68 79.63
CA THR A 8 -27.55 20.51 78.94
C THR A 8 -28.05 20.78 77.54
N ILE A 9 -28.67 21.95 77.27
CA ILE A 9 -29.05 22.37 75.92
C ILE A 9 -27.84 22.67 75.07
N PHE A 10 -26.76 23.26 75.63
CA PHE A 10 -25.51 23.54 74.90
C PHE A 10 -24.74 22.27 74.56
N ALA A 11 -24.73 21.28 75.48
CA ALA A 11 -24.11 19.96 75.25
C ALA A 11 -24.89 19.15 74.16
N ALA A 12 -26.22 19.26 74.12
CA ALA A 12 -27.03 18.60 73.12
C ALA A 12 -26.88 19.24 71.71
N LEU A 13 -26.59 20.58 71.65
CA LEU A 13 -26.37 21.27 70.39
C LEU A 13 -24.96 20.98 69.79
N MET A 14 -24.01 20.61 70.64
CA MET A 14 -22.65 20.25 70.18
C MET A 14 -22.56 18.82 69.62
N MET A 15 -23.53 17.96 69.84
CA MET A 15 -23.58 16.61 69.31
C MET A 15 -24.19 16.45 67.92
N ILE A 16 -24.72 17.57 67.35
CA ILE A 16 -25.32 17.49 66.01
C ILE A 16 -24.35 17.87 64.88
N SER A 17 -23.11 18.25 65.20
CA SER A 17 -22.18 18.77 64.20
C SER A 17 -21.16 17.78 63.63
N SER A 18 -21.35 16.50 63.83
CA SER A 18 -20.47 15.50 63.18
C SER A 18 -21.24 14.38 62.46
N ALA A 19 -22.28 14.75 61.68
CA ALA A 19 -22.60 13.89 60.59
C ALA A 19 -21.46 14.05 59.56
N ALA A 20 -20.37 13.34 59.80
CA ALA A 20 -19.41 13.13 58.73
C ALA A 20 -20.15 12.46 57.62
N VAL A 21 -20.43 13.23 56.55
CA VAL A 21 -20.95 12.66 55.31
C VAL A 21 -19.83 11.73 54.84
N ALA A 22 -19.99 10.45 55.08
CA ALA A 22 -19.05 9.46 54.52
C ALA A 22 -19.09 9.64 53.03
N GLN A 23 -18.06 10.25 52.49
CA GLN A 23 -17.89 10.37 51.05
C GLN A 23 -17.67 8.96 50.49
N THR A 24 -18.72 8.40 49.91
CA THR A 24 -18.61 7.11 49.22
C THR A 24 -17.83 7.32 47.92
N THR A 25 -16.65 6.74 47.85
CA THR A 25 -15.86 6.70 46.63
C THR A 25 -16.14 5.39 45.92
N ALA A 26 -16.40 5.47 44.60
CA ALA A 26 -16.45 4.32 43.73
C ALA A 26 -15.22 4.31 42.87
N SER A 27 -14.53 3.18 42.80
CA SER A 27 -13.38 2.96 41.91
C SER A 27 -13.71 1.82 40.96
N GLY A 28 -13.25 1.94 39.72
CA GLY A 28 -13.38 0.92 38.71
C GLY A 28 -12.06 0.76 37.94
N THR A 29 -11.78 -0.43 37.46
CA THR A 29 -10.65 -0.70 36.60
C THR A 29 -11.14 -1.06 35.21
N LEU A 30 -10.55 -0.46 34.19
CA LEU A 30 -10.74 -0.81 32.78
C LEU A 30 -9.46 -1.44 32.26
N THR A 31 -9.52 -2.71 31.86
CA THR A 31 -8.39 -3.37 31.19
C THR A 31 -8.54 -3.14 29.69
N VAL A 32 -7.51 -2.55 29.09
CA VAL A 32 -7.43 -2.35 27.64
C VAL A 32 -6.33 -3.25 27.10
N THR A 33 -6.68 -4.06 26.12
CA THR A 33 -5.73 -4.95 25.43
C THR A 33 -5.75 -4.65 23.94
N ALA A 34 -4.58 -4.71 23.30
CA ALA A 34 -4.43 -4.61 21.85
C ALA A 34 -3.34 -5.57 21.39
N THR A 35 -3.54 -6.20 20.23
CA THR A 35 -2.52 -6.99 19.55
C THR A 35 -2.02 -6.23 18.35
N VAL A 36 -0.71 -6.01 18.26
CA VAL A 36 -0.06 -5.37 17.12
C VAL A 36 0.37 -6.43 16.13
N ASN A 37 -0.20 -6.42 14.92
CA ASN A 37 0.18 -7.31 13.84
C ASN A 37 1.22 -6.66 12.93
N GLY A 38 2.14 -7.48 12.40
CA GLY A 38 3.05 -7.05 11.35
C GLY A 38 2.28 -6.80 10.05
N SER A 39 2.68 -5.78 9.30
CA SER A 39 2.10 -5.44 8.00
C SER A 39 3.18 -5.06 6.99
N ILE A 40 2.86 -5.23 5.71
CA ILE A 40 3.65 -4.72 4.59
C ILE A 40 2.78 -3.82 3.73
N ASN A 41 3.40 -2.83 3.10
CA ASN A 41 2.75 -1.91 2.17
C ASN A 41 3.55 -1.89 0.87
N LEU A 42 2.86 -1.79 -0.27
CA LEU A 42 3.44 -1.67 -1.60
C LEU A 42 2.93 -0.39 -2.25
N VAL A 43 3.84 0.39 -2.80
CA VAL A 43 3.52 1.60 -3.58
C VAL A 43 4.33 1.64 -4.86
N PHE A 44 3.78 2.32 -5.87
CA PHE A 44 4.42 2.57 -7.15
C PHE A 44 4.95 3.99 -7.21
N ASN A 45 6.18 4.15 -7.67
CA ASN A 45 6.81 5.44 -7.90
C ASN A 45 7.23 5.58 -9.37
N SER A 46 7.27 6.82 -9.85
CA SER A 46 7.87 7.09 -11.15
C SER A 46 9.38 6.88 -11.07
N ASP A 47 9.93 6.11 -12.00
CA ASP A 47 11.37 6.03 -12.20
C ASP A 47 11.88 7.25 -12.96
N ALA A 48 13.08 7.72 -12.63
CA ALA A 48 13.66 8.93 -13.24
C ALA A 48 13.98 8.77 -14.74
N ALA A 49 14.24 7.54 -15.20
CA ALA A 49 14.51 7.20 -16.60
C ALA A 49 13.26 6.73 -17.35
N GLY A 50 12.14 6.53 -16.64
CA GLY A 50 10.87 6.07 -17.19
C GLY A 50 9.88 7.18 -17.48
N LEU A 51 8.69 6.80 -17.92
CA LEU A 51 7.53 7.67 -17.96
C LEU A 51 7.08 8.02 -16.54
N ALA A 52 6.74 9.28 -16.32
CA ALA A 52 6.03 9.63 -15.12
C ALA A 52 4.69 8.87 -15.06
N LEU A 53 4.35 8.33 -13.89
CA LEU A 53 3.03 7.75 -13.67
C LEU A 53 1.98 8.84 -13.85
N SER A 54 0.99 8.60 -14.70
CA SER A 54 -0.05 9.59 -15.02
C SER A 54 -1.02 9.82 -13.87
N SER A 55 -1.12 8.84 -12.94
CA SER A 55 -1.84 8.97 -11.66
C SER A 55 -1.31 7.96 -10.65
N GLY A 56 -1.58 8.18 -9.37
CA GLY A 56 -1.34 7.23 -8.28
C GLY A 56 0.13 7.03 -7.89
N ALA A 57 1.06 7.89 -8.30
CA ALA A 57 2.44 7.84 -7.81
C ALA A 57 2.47 7.94 -6.27
N GLY A 58 3.25 7.09 -5.60
CA GLY A 58 3.29 6.98 -4.14
C GLY A 58 2.12 6.21 -3.53
N THR A 59 1.28 5.57 -4.33
CA THR A 59 0.15 4.75 -3.85
C THR A 59 0.25 3.31 -4.36
N ASN A 60 -0.63 2.43 -3.87
CA ASN A 60 -0.73 1.04 -4.32
C ASN A 60 -1.57 0.84 -5.59
N ALA A 61 -2.08 1.92 -6.18
CA ALA A 61 -2.84 1.91 -7.43
C ALA A 61 -2.37 3.06 -8.31
N ALA A 62 -1.59 2.75 -9.36
CA ALA A 62 -1.00 3.74 -10.24
C ALA A 62 -1.32 3.45 -11.71
N THR A 63 -1.20 4.45 -12.56
CA THR A 63 -1.38 4.33 -13.99
C THR A 63 -0.08 4.69 -14.72
N LEU A 64 0.41 3.77 -15.55
CA LEU A 64 1.47 4.01 -16.52
C LEU A 64 0.85 4.14 -17.91
N ALA A 65 0.90 5.33 -18.50
CA ALA A 65 0.32 5.60 -19.80
C ALA A 65 1.42 5.79 -20.87
N PHE A 66 1.55 4.84 -21.79
CA PHE A 66 2.49 4.95 -22.91
C PHE A 66 2.04 5.98 -23.97
N GLY A 67 0.75 6.38 -23.93
CA GLY A 67 0.19 7.25 -24.97
C GLY A 67 0.13 6.56 -26.34
N ASN A 68 0.28 7.35 -27.41
CA ASN A 68 0.34 6.80 -28.75
C ASN A 68 1.73 6.22 -29.04
N VAL A 69 1.79 4.95 -29.35
CA VAL A 69 3.02 4.23 -29.69
C VAL A 69 2.97 3.68 -31.11
N SER A 70 4.12 3.63 -31.76
CA SER A 70 4.26 3.10 -33.10
C SER A 70 5.58 2.35 -33.28
N ALA A 71 5.64 1.47 -34.26
CA ALA A 71 6.85 0.69 -34.54
C ALA A 71 8.02 1.57 -35.00
N PHE A 72 7.73 2.71 -35.64
CA PHE A 72 8.73 3.61 -36.25
C PHE A 72 8.41 5.07 -35.94
N GLY A 73 9.38 5.96 -36.19
CA GLY A 73 9.22 7.39 -35.92
C GLY A 73 9.66 7.79 -34.52
N ALA A 74 9.29 9.00 -34.10
CA ALA A 74 9.64 9.53 -32.78
C ALA A 74 8.87 8.80 -31.66
N ILE A 75 9.51 8.69 -30.50
CA ILE A 75 8.89 8.18 -29.26
C ILE A 75 9.04 9.21 -28.16
N SER A 76 8.13 9.15 -27.18
CA SER A 76 8.19 10.00 -26.00
C SER A 76 9.41 9.67 -25.13
N ALA A 77 9.98 10.67 -24.46
CA ALA A 77 11.01 10.45 -23.46
C ALA A 77 10.47 9.50 -22.36
N GLY A 78 11.34 8.65 -21.81
CA GLY A 78 10.97 7.63 -20.83
C GLY A 78 10.41 6.34 -21.43
N ILE A 79 10.23 6.28 -22.76
CA ILE A 79 9.90 5.03 -23.47
C ILE A 79 11.14 4.50 -24.17
N VAL A 80 11.42 3.20 -23.98
CA VAL A 80 12.38 2.46 -24.80
C VAL A 80 11.60 1.63 -25.79
N ARG A 81 12.02 1.63 -27.05
CA ARG A 81 11.41 0.84 -28.11
C ARG A 81 12.45 -0.05 -28.78
N THR A 82 12.06 -1.30 -29.00
CA THR A 82 12.79 -2.26 -29.86
C THR A 82 11.85 -2.78 -30.93
N THR A 83 12.37 -3.04 -32.12
CA THR A 83 11.58 -3.49 -33.26
C THR A 83 12.21 -4.73 -33.86
N THR A 84 11.42 -5.72 -34.21
CA THR A 84 11.79 -6.94 -34.94
C THR A 84 11.18 -6.95 -36.34
N ALA A 85 11.24 -8.09 -37.03
CA ALA A 85 10.59 -8.24 -38.34
C ALA A 85 9.04 -8.31 -38.26
N THR A 86 8.47 -8.67 -37.10
CA THR A 86 7.03 -8.98 -36.96
C THR A 86 6.32 -8.22 -35.86
N ASN A 87 7.06 -7.54 -34.97
CA ASN A 87 6.51 -6.83 -33.83
C ASN A 87 7.40 -5.67 -33.39
N PHE A 88 6.90 -4.86 -32.52
CA PHE A 88 7.67 -3.91 -31.73
C PHE A 88 7.34 -4.04 -30.25
N THR A 89 8.31 -3.74 -29.41
CA THR A 89 8.12 -3.69 -27.96
C THR A 89 8.37 -2.28 -27.47
N VAL A 90 7.46 -1.76 -26.67
CA VAL A 90 7.64 -0.52 -25.91
C VAL A 90 7.74 -0.84 -24.44
N SER A 91 8.65 -0.19 -23.75
CA SER A 91 8.84 -0.37 -22.31
C SER A 91 9.12 0.95 -21.60
N SER A 92 8.79 0.99 -20.33
CA SER A 92 9.12 2.10 -19.44
C SER A 92 9.44 1.57 -18.05
N ALA A 93 10.41 2.18 -17.40
CA ALA A 93 10.79 1.84 -16.04
C ALA A 93 9.73 2.33 -15.05
N VAL A 94 9.46 1.53 -14.04
CA VAL A 94 8.59 1.84 -12.89
C VAL A 94 9.27 1.34 -11.64
N ASP A 95 9.26 2.14 -10.59
CA ASP A 95 9.77 1.77 -9.29
C ASP A 95 8.67 1.20 -8.41
N VAL A 96 8.94 0.07 -7.78
CA VAL A 96 8.10 -0.55 -6.75
C VAL A 96 8.81 -0.44 -5.41
N LEU A 97 8.16 0.19 -4.44
CA LEU A 97 8.64 0.31 -3.08
C LEU A 97 7.77 -0.55 -2.15
N VAL A 98 8.40 -1.50 -1.48
CA VAL A 98 7.74 -2.30 -0.42
C VAL A 98 8.31 -1.91 0.93
N THR A 99 7.44 -1.52 1.85
CA THR A 99 7.80 -1.18 3.23
C THR A 99 7.15 -2.15 4.20
N LYS A 100 7.69 -2.25 5.41
CA LYS A 100 7.15 -3.10 6.48
C LYS A 100 7.02 -2.34 7.79
N THR A 101 6.05 -2.78 8.62
CA THR A 101 5.88 -2.30 9.99
C THR A 101 5.62 -3.50 10.89
N ASN A 102 6.33 -3.59 12.02
CA ASN A 102 6.17 -4.65 13.03
C ASN A 102 6.30 -6.08 12.47
N SER A 103 7.05 -6.27 11.39
CA SER A 103 7.32 -7.57 10.77
C SER A 103 8.77 -8.00 11.01
N ALA A 104 8.99 -9.24 11.45
CA ALA A 104 10.31 -9.83 11.61
C ALA A 104 10.92 -10.30 10.28
N SER A 105 10.14 -10.34 9.19
CA SER A 105 10.60 -10.78 7.87
C SER A 105 11.82 -9.99 7.40
N ALA A 106 12.85 -10.68 6.91
CA ALA A 106 14.07 -10.05 6.39
C ALA A 106 13.89 -9.51 4.97
N ASN A 107 13.05 -10.15 4.16
CA ASN A 107 12.81 -9.82 2.76
C ASN A 107 11.37 -10.17 2.35
N TYR A 108 11.01 -9.86 1.10
CA TYR A 108 9.70 -10.18 0.55
C TYR A 108 9.83 -10.86 -0.81
N THR A 109 8.80 -11.62 -1.18
CA THR A 109 8.58 -12.09 -2.55
C THR A 109 7.61 -11.15 -3.25
N LEU A 110 7.95 -10.66 -4.45
CA LEU A 110 7.07 -9.88 -5.31
C LEU A 110 6.64 -10.70 -6.51
N LYS A 111 5.34 -10.75 -6.75
CA LYS A 111 4.73 -11.40 -7.91
C LYS A 111 3.85 -10.45 -8.68
N ALA A 112 3.63 -10.73 -9.97
CA ALA A 112 2.72 -9.99 -10.83
C ALA A 112 1.85 -10.92 -11.66
N GLN A 113 0.65 -10.45 -12.02
CA GLN A 113 -0.32 -11.17 -12.85
C GLN A 113 -1.15 -10.17 -13.64
N LEU A 114 -1.48 -10.47 -14.90
CA LEU A 114 -2.45 -9.66 -15.64
C LEU A 114 -3.85 -9.84 -15.06
N GLY A 115 -4.61 -8.75 -15.02
CA GLY A 115 -6.01 -8.76 -14.57
C GLY A 115 -6.95 -9.42 -15.58
N SER A 116 -6.61 -9.37 -16.88
CA SER A 116 -7.36 -10.01 -17.94
C SER A 116 -6.43 -10.68 -18.97
N ALA A 117 -6.95 -11.67 -19.70
CA ALA A 117 -6.23 -12.30 -20.79
C ALA A 117 -5.97 -11.29 -21.92
N ASP A 118 -4.76 -11.33 -22.47
CA ASP A 118 -4.43 -10.67 -23.74
C ASP A 118 -3.89 -11.72 -24.70
N ALA A 119 -4.67 -12.04 -25.70
CA ALA A 119 -4.32 -13.06 -26.69
C ALA A 119 -3.46 -12.51 -27.85
N VAL A 120 -3.29 -11.19 -27.92
CA VAL A 120 -2.62 -10.50 -29.03
C VAL A 120 -1.24 -10.00 -28.59
N ASN A 121 -1.17 -9.32 -27.47
CA ASN A 121 0.04 -8.68 -27.00
C ASN A 121 0.73 -9.54 -25.94
N THR A 122 2.06 -9.42 -25.86
CA THR A 122 2.85 -10.05 -24.79
C THR A 122 3.27 -8.98 -23.79
N TRP A 123 3.09 -9.28 -22.52
CA TRP A 123 3.40 -8.38 -21.40
C TRP A 123 4.57 -8.93 -20.59
N THR A 124 5.50 -8.06 -20.24
CA THR A 124 6.59 -8.41 -19.31
C THR A 124 6.78 -7.33 -18.27
N VAL A 125 7.24 -7.74 -17.08
CA VAL A 125 7.62 -6.87 -15.96
C VAL A 125 9.00 -7.29 -15.49
N GLY A 126 9.97 -6.39 -15.51
CA GLY A 126 11.34 -6.74 -15.19
C GLY A 126 11.93 -7.85 -16.08
N GLY A 127 11.46 -7.97 -17.32
CA GLY A 127 11.84 -9.05 -18.24
C GLY A 127 11.11 -10.38 -18.00
N VAL A 128 10.32 -10.51 -16.95
CA VAL A 128 9.51 -11.70 -16.65
C VAL A 128 8.18 -11.64 -17.38
N ALA A 129 7.82 -12.69 -18.13
CA ALA A 129 6.52 -12.76 -18.79
C ALA A 129 5.38 -12.81 -17.75
N VAL A 130 4.35 -11.98 -17.98
CA VAL A 130 3.18 -11.86 -17.10
C VAL A 130 1.92 -12.19 -17.90
N THR A 131 1.14 -13.13 -17.41
CA THR A 131 -0.14 -13.57 -18.02
C THR A 131 -1.24 -13.52 -16.98
N ASN A 132 -2.49 -13.74 -17.40
CA ASN A 132 -3.61 -13.85 -16.46
C ASN A 132 -3.78 -15.27 -15.87
N ALA A 133 -3.05 -16.27 -16.37
CA ALA A 133 -3.20 -17.66 -15.94
C ALA A 133 -2.65 -17.92 -14.53
N ALA A 134 -1.51 -17.31 -14.20
CA ALA A 134 -0.85 -17.49 -12.92
C ALA A 134 0.02 -16.27 -12.56
N GLN A 135 0.31 -16.11 -11.26
CA GLN A 135 1.26 -15.13 -10.79
C GLN A 135 2.69 -15.51 -11.19
N SER A 136 3.39 -14.57 -11.82
CA SER A 136 4.81 -14.69 -12.13
C SER A 136 5.66 -14.05 -11.04
N THR A 137 6.70 -14.71 -10.57
CA THR A 137 7.62 -14.17 -9.56
C THR A 137 8.59 -13.18 -10.21
N LEU A 138 8.55 -11.93 -9.78
CA LEU A 138 9.47 -10.87 -10.21
C LEU A 138 10.77 -10.88 -9.39
N THR A 139 10.65 -11.06 -8.08
CA THR A 139 11.77 -11.28 -7.17
C THR A 139 11.33 -12.15 -6.00
N ALA A 140 12.21 -13.04 -5.54
CA ALA A 140 11.98 -13.90 -4.38
C ALA A 140 12.54 -13.32 -3.08
N THR A 141 13.45 -12.35 -3.16
CA THR A 141 14.20 -11.79 -2.02
C THR A 141 14.32 -10.27 -2.13
N GLY A 142 13.17 -9.58 -2.29
CA GLY A 142 13.12 -8.13 -2.38
C GLY A 142 13.53 -7.45 -1.06
N THR A 143 14.24 -6.34 -1.15
CA THR A 143 14.69 -5.55 0.00
C THR A 143 13.65 -4.51 0.36
N TYR A 144 13.24 -4.45 1.63
CA TYR A 144 12.31 -3.43 2.14
C TYR A 144 12.92 -2.04 2.13
N ALA A 145 12.07 -1.03 2.00
CA ALA A 145 12.41 0.40 2.04
C ALA A 145 13.43 0.84 0.98
N ALA A 146 13.54 0.08 -0.12
CA ALA A 146 14.33 0.43 -1.29
C ALA A 146 13.45 0.33 -2.54
N ASN A 147 13.56 1.31 -3.44
CA ASN A 147 12.93 1.22 -4.75
C ASN A 147 13.54 0.06 -5.53
N SER A 148 12.69 -0.77 -6.10
CA SER A 148 13.06 -1.84 -7.02
C SER A 148 12.54 -1.47 -8.40
N ASN A 149 13.44 -1.33 -9.37
CA ASN A 149 13.09 -0.97 -10.74
C ASN A 149 12.59 -2.19 -11.52
N PHE A 150 11.39 -2.09 -12.07
CA PHE A 150 10.76 -3.10 -12.90
C PHE A 150 10.24 -2.47 -14.20
N PRO A 151 10.99 -2.53 -15.30
CA PRO A 151 10.48 -2.09 -16.61
C PRO A 151 9.22 -2.87 -16.98
N VAL A 152 8.14 -2.15 -17.24
CA VAL A 152 6.90 -2.71 -17.83
C VAL A 152 7.01 -2.62 -19.33
N ALA A 153 6.82 -3.74 -20.03
CA ALA A 153 6.92 -3.78 -21.48
C ALA A 153 5.70 -4.46 -22.12
N ILE A 154 5.33 -3.95 -23.30
CA ILE A 154 4.26 -4.49 -24.16
C ILE A 154 4.87 -4.77 -25.52
N THR A 155 4.79 -6.01 -25.98
CA THR A 155 5.14 -6.40 -27.35
C THR A 155 3.89 -6.47 -28.19
N VAL A 156 3.84 -5.68 -29.25
CA VAL A 156 2.70 -5.48 -30.14
C VAL A 156 3.02 -6.04 -31.53
N PRO A 157 2.27 -7.01 -32.04
CA PRO A 157 2.44 -7.52 -33.41
C PRO A 157 2.11 -6.45 -34.46
N PHE A 158 2.80 -6.46 -35.59
CA PHE A 158 2.50 -5.57 -36.72
C PHE A 158 1.12 -5.80 -37.35
N THR A 159 0.48 -6.92 -37.04
CA THR A 159 -0.91 -7.21 -37.44
C THR A 159 -1.95 -6.47 -36.63
N THR A 160 -1.54 -5.82 -35.53
CA THR A 160 -2.47 -5.00 -34.72
C THR A 160 -2.90 -3.77 -35.51
N ALA A 161 -4.22 -3.59 -35.64
CA ALA A 161 -4.78 -2.46 -36.41
C ALA A 161 -4.42 -1.11 -35.79
N SER A 162 -4.21 -0.11 -36.65
CA SER A 162 -3.97 1.26 -36.19
C SER A 162 -5.18 1.79 -35.41
N GLY A 163 -4.93 2.49 -34.32
CA GLY A 163 -5.96 3.02 -33.41
C GLY A 163 -6.49 2.02 -32.41
N THR A 164 -5.97 0.76 -32.37
CA THR A 164 -6.34 -0.20 -31.34
C THR A 164 -5.88 0.30 -29.96
N LEU A 165 -6.81 0.37 -29.00
CA LEU A 165 -6.48 0.63 -27.60
C LEU A 165 -5.96 -0.65 -26.97
N ILE A 166 -4.71 -0.60 -26.46
CA ILE A 166 -4.10 -1.67 -25.69
C ILE A 166 -4.17 -1.23 -24.21
N SER A 167 -4.89 -1.97 -23.39
CA SER A 167 -5.03 -1.69 -21.96
C SER A 167 -5.14 -2.98 -21.18
N ASN A 168 -4.44 -3.06 -20.05
CA ASN A 168 -4.57 -4.15 -19.09
C ASN A 168 -4.21 -3.65 -17.69
N THR A 169 -4.62 -4.38 -16.66
CA THR A 169 -4.20 -4.16 -15.28
C THR A 169 -3.14 -5.20 -14.94
N ILE A 170 -2.07 -4.79 -14.29
CA ILE A 170 -1.09 -5.71 -13.71
C ILE A 170 -1.28 -5.68 -12.20
N ASN A 171 -1.72 -6.79 -11.63
CA ASN A 171 -1.89 -6.99 -10.20
C ASN A 171 -0.56 -7.42 -9.59
N TYR A 172 -0.04 -6.65 -8.63
CA TYR A 172 1.17 -6.98 -7.89
C TYR A 172 0.82 -7.48 -6.50
N VAL A 173 1.54 -8.50 -6.04
CA VAL A 173 1.40 -9.06 -4.70
C VAL A 173 2.78 -9.16 -4.07
N ALA A 174 2.99 -8.45 -2.97
CA ALA A 174 4.17 -8.60 -2.12
C ALA A 174 3.81 -9.48 -0.91
N THR A 175 4.64 -10.47 -0.62
CA THR A 175 4.47 -11.37 0.52
C THR A 175 5.74 -11.35 1.36
N ALA A 176 5.63 -11.11 2.67
CA ALA A 176 6.73 -11.19 3.62
C ALA A 176 7.21 -12.67 3.75
N ASN A 177 8.52 -12.90 3.69
CA ASN A 177 9.13 -14.24 3.78
C ASN A 177 9.50 -14.59 5.21
#